data_a6b8829e55e8629821189b92c6bdb1ee
#
_entry.id   a6b8829e55e8629821189b92c6bdb1ee
#
_cell.length_a   1.000
_cell.length_b   1.000
_cell.length_c   1.000
_cell.angle_alpha   90.00
_cell.angle_beta   90.00
_cell.angle_gamma   90.00
#
_symmetry.space_group_name_H-M   'P 1'
#
loop_
_entity.id
_entity.type
_entity.pdbx_description
1 polymer ?
#
loop_
_entity_poly.entity_id
_entity_poly.type
_entity_poly.pdbx_seq_one_letter_code
_entity_poly.pdbx_strand_id
1 'polypeptide(L)'
;MRYFAFLAIILIAGAAFAQGKLKKTQISKEVTVQLPSDFSPLPDDGIARKYPASTKPLAVYTSPNGQIDFSVTQKKSQFKEADLNMLREFYKANLMETFTQIDFIRQEVTQVKGKDYLVFEFVSKLADERGTSNLAPVNKYSIVQYTIKGDQLYIFTMHVPFAMKNDWQDTAREIMGSINIK
;
A
#
# COMPACT_ATOMS: atom_id res chain seq x y z
N MET A 1 19.66 -60.25 13.25
CA MET A 1 19.71 -58.88 13.79
C MET A 1 19.12 -57.95 12.72
N ARG A 2 17.87 -57.47 12.95
CA ARG A 2 17.16 -56.61 11.98
C ARG A 2 17.17 -55.19 12.55
N TYR A 3 17.91 -54.28 11.91
CA TYR A 3 17.93 -52.88 12.27
C TYR A 3 16.72 -52.18 11.67
N PHE A 4 15.77 -51.74 12.50
CA PHE A 4 14.70 -50.83 12.14
C PHE A 4 15.25 -49.40 12.15
N ALA A 5 15.43 -48.81 10.97
CA ALA A 5 15.73 -47.40 10.83
C ALA A 5 14.41 -46.61 10.97
N PHE A 6 14.24 -45.89 12.08
CA PHE A 6 13.14 -44.92 12.25
C PHE A 6 13.50 -43.65 11.48
N LEU A 7 12.80 -43.43 10.38
CA LEU A 7 12.87 -42.19 9.63
C LEU A 7 11.95 -41.18 10.33
N ALA A 8 12.52 -40.27 11.13
CA ALA A 8 11.81 -39.15 11.73
C ALA A 8 11.53 -38.09 10.65
N ILE A 9 10.30 -38.03 10.14
CA ILE A 9 9.81 -36.98 9.27
C ILE A 9 9.55 -35.75 10.17
N ILE A 10 10.46 -34.77 10.15
CA ILE A 10 10.26 -33.48 10.77
C ILE A 10 9.29 -32.71 9.86
N LEU A 11 8.01 -32.64 10.24
CA LEU A 11 7.03 -31.72 9.68
C LEU A 11 7.42 -30.30 10.15
N ILE A 12 8.10 -29.56 9.29
CA ILE A 12 8.24 -28.12 9.46
C ILE A 12 6.87 -27.52 9.09
N ALA A 13 6.01 -27.37 10.10
CA ALA A 13 4.82 -26.55 9.98
C ALA A 13 5.28 -25.10 9.83
N GLY A 14 5.43 -24.63 8.59
CA GLY A 14 5.58 -23.21 8.31
C GLY A 14 4.37 -22.50 8.94
N ALA A 15 4.62 -21.61 9.89
CA ALA A 15 3.60 -20.69 10.41
C ALA A 15 3.18 -19.79 9.23
N ALA A 16 2.18 -20.22 8.47
CA ALA A 16 1.47 -19.34 7.58
C ALA A 16 0.85 -18.26 8.50
N PHE A 17 1.39 -17.06 8.46
CA PHE A 17 0.72 -15.90 9.04
C PHE A 17 -0.63 -15.82 8.35
N ALA A 18 -1.68 -16.26 9.03
CA ALA A 18 -3.05 -16.21 8.53
C ALA A 18 -3.40 -14.71 8.41
N GLN A 19 -3.25 -14.19 7.21
CA GLN A 19 -3.77 -12.86 6.88
C GLN A 19 -5.29 -12.92 7.09
N GLY A 20 -5.83 -11.97 7.85
CA GLY A 20 -7.25 -11.93 8.15
C GLY A 20 -8.08 -11.95 6.85
N LYS A 21 -9.19 -12.68 6.85
CA LYS A 21 -10.12 -12.71 5.70
C LYS A 21 -10.49 -11.30 5.28
N LEU A 22 -10.45 -11.01 3.98
CA LEU A 22 -10.82 -9.70 3.46
C LEU A 22 -12.31 -9.41 3.72
N LYS A 23 -12.58 -8.24 4.27
CA LYS A 23 -13.92 -7.73 4.60
C LYS A 23 -14.17 -6.42 3.88
N LYS A 24 -15.37 -6.27 3.29
CA LYS A 24 -15.80 -5.00 2.69
C LYS A 24 -15.86 -3.91 3.76
N THR A 25 -15.06 -2.87 3.56
CA THR A 25 -14.92 -1.72 4.46
C THR A 25 -15.37 -0.45 3.74
N GLN A 26 -16.28 0.29 4.37
CA GLN A 26 -16.72 1.60 3.89
C GLN A 26 -15.75 2.65 4.41
N ILE A 27 -15.04 3.32 3.50
CA ILE A 27 -14.11 4.41 3.85
C ILE A 27 -14.83 5.74 3.93
N SER A 28 -15.69 6.01 2.95
CA SER A 28 -16.53 7.21 2.88
C SER A 28 -17.86 6.89 2.19
N LYS A 29 -18.73 7.86 2.00
CA LYS A 29 -19.99 7.67 1.23
C LYS A 29 -19.73 7.15 -0.17
N GLU A 30 -18.60 7.51 -0.77
CA GLU A 30 -18.25 7.18 -2.16
C GLU A 30 -17.27 6.01 -2.28
N VAL A 31 -16.41 5.76 -1.29
CA VAL A 31 -15.29 4.84 -1.39
C VAL A 31 -15.51 3.60 -0.54
N THR A 32 -15.38 2.43 -1.15
CA THR A 32 -15.32 1.13 -0.47
C THR A 32 -14.09 0.33 -0.93
N VAL A 33 -13.57 -0.52 -0.05
CA VAL A 33 -12.45 -1.42 -0.31
C VAL A 33 -12.59 -2.69 0.53
N GLN A 34 -11.99 -3.78 0.12
CA GLN A 34 -11.86 -4.97 0.97
C GLN A 34 -10.53 -4.90 1.73
N LEU A 35 -10.60 -4.90 3.06
CA LEU A 35 -9.43 -4.90 3.94
C LEU A 35 -9.42 -6.15 4.80
N PRO A 36 -8.26 -6.60 5.29
CA PRO A 36 -8.19 -7.66 6.30
C PRO A 36 -9.07 -7.31 7.49
N SER A 37 -9.80 -8.31 8.01
CA SER A 37 -10.80 -8.11 9.07
C SER A 37 -10.22 -7.61 10.39
N ASP A 38 -8.92 -7.77 10.57
CA ASP A 38 -8.13 -7.35 11.72
C ASP A 38 -7.51 -5.95 11.56
N PHE A 39 -7.61 -5.33 10.37
CA PHE A 39 -7.21 -3.94 10.20
C PHE A 39 -8.19 -3.02 10.92
N SER A 40 -7.66 -2.03 11.63
CA SER A 40 -8.44 -1.02 12.36
C SER A 40 -8.18 0.40 11.81
N PRO A 41 -9.19 1.29 11.86
CA PRO A 41 -9.00 2.67 11.47
C PRO A 41 -8.08 3.37 12.47
N LEU A 42 -7.13 4.14 11.94
CA LEU A 42 -6.28 4.99 12.75
C LEU A 42 -7.05 6.25 13.14
N PRO A 43 -7.10 6.62 14.44
CA PRO A 43 -7.78 7.83 14.86
C PRO A 43 -7.06 9.09 14.36
N ASP A 44 -7.75 10.21 14.36
CA ASP A 44 -7.28 11.48 13.80
C ASP A 44 -5.93 11.96 14.31
N ASP A 45 -5.70 11.81 15.60
CA ASP A 45 -4.42 12.14 16.24
C ASP A 45 -3.30 11.18 15.84
N GLY A 46 -3.62 9.90 15.63
CA GLY A 46 -2.73 8.90 15.09
C GLY A 46 -2.34 9.19 13.64
N ILE A 47 -3.33 9.61 12.83
CA ILE A 47 -3.07 10.05 11.45
C ILE A 47 -2.14 11.27 11.45
N ALA A 48 -2.42 12.28 12.26
CA ALA A 48 -1.61 13.48 12.33
C ALA A 48 -0.14 13.21 12.73
N ARG A 49 0.08 12.27 13.65
CA ARG A 49 1.44 11.86 14.05
C ARG A 49 2.17 11.05 12.97
N LYS A 50 1.47 10.12 12.31
CA LYS A 50 2.09 9.19 11.34
C LYS A 50 2.23 9.78 9.94
N TYR A 51 1.37 10.73 9.58
CA TYR A 51 1.28 11.37 8.27
C TYR A 51 1.32 12.90 8.41
N PRO A 52 2.47 13.49 8.72
CA PRO A 52 2.61 14.94 8.96
C PRO A 52 2.61 15.77 7.66
N ALA A 53 1.84 15.35 6.65
CA ALA A 53 1.74 16.05 5.36
C ALA A 53 0.72 17.20 5.41
N SER A 54 0.86 18.17 4.51
CA SER A 54 -0.09 19.28 4.34
C SER A 54 -1.49 18.81 3.94
N THR A 55 -1.61 17.68 3.26
CA THR A 55 -2.89 17.04 2.93
C THR A 55 -3.07 15.80 3.78
N LYS A 56 -3.92 15.92 4.81
CA LYS A 56 -4.28 14.81 5.70
C LYS A 56 -5.01 13.72 4.90
N PRO A 57 -4.65 12.43 5.05
CA PRO A 57 -5.44 11.34 4.50
C PRO A 57 -6.89 11.39 4.99
N LEU A 58 -7.82 11.04 4.10
CA LEU A 58 -9.25 10.89 4.41
C LEU A 58 -9.47 9.76 5.44
N ALA A 59 -8.70 8.68 5.30
CA ALA A 59 -8.69 7.57 6.23
C ALA A 59 -7.36 6.80 6.13
N VAL A 60 -6.97 6.19 7.24
CA VAL A 60 -5.87 5.22 7.33
C VAL A 60 -6.36 4.01 8.10
N TYR A 61 -6.12 2.82 7.56
CA TYR A 61 -6.34 1.55 8.25
C TYR A 61 -5.00 0.86 8.46
N THR A 62 -4.75 0.34 9.63
CA THR A 62 -3.47 -0.26 10.01
C THR A 62 -3.64 -1.68 10.51
N SER A 63 -2.64 -2.52 10.27
CA SER A 63 -2.56 -3.87 10.83
C SER A 63 -2.45 -3.84 12.36
N PRO A 64 -2.76 -4.94 13.08
CA PRO A 64 -2.70 -4.99 14.55
C PRO A 64 -1.37 -4.56 15.14
N ASN A 65 -0.26 -4.85 14.46
CA ASN A 65 1.08 -4.44 14.87
C ASN A 65 1.48 -3.02 14.39
N GLY A 66 0.60 -2.32 13.68
CA GLY A 66 0.82 -0.96 13.18
C GLY A 66 1.86 -0.82 12.06
N GLN A 67 2.33 -1.92 11.46
CA GLN A 67 3.42 -1.91 10.47
C GLN A 67 2.93 -1.77 9.03
N ILE A 68 1.72 -2.23 8.75
CA ILE A 68 1.13 -2.24 7.41
C ILE A 68 -0.04 -1.29 7.39
N ASP A 69 -0.04 -0.39 6.42
CA ASP A 69 -1.08 0.62 6.31
C ASP A 69 -1.73 0.60 4.93
N PHE A 70 -3.05 0.77 4.93
CA PHE A 70 -3.81 1.21 3.78
C PHE A 70 -4.33 2.62 4.05
N SER A 71 -4.09 3.54 3.13
CA SER A 71 -4.55 4.93 3.25
C SER A 71 -5.27 5.42 2.01
N VAL A 72 -6.18 6.35 2.21
CA VAL A 72 -6.90 7.05 1.15
C VAL A 72 -6.72 8.54 1.36
N THR A 73 -6.22 9.23 0.33
CA THR A 73 -6.16 10.69 0.29
C THR A 73 -7.07 11.20 -0.81
N GLN A 74 -7.84 12.23 -0.52
CA GLN A 74 -8.67 12.94 -1.48
C GLN A 74 -8.25 14.40 -1.51
N LYS A 75 -8.03 14.93 -2.70
CA LYS A 75 -7.70 16.35 -2.89
C LYS A 75 -8.21 16.86 -4.23
N LYS A 76 -8.30 18.18 -4.38
CA LYS A 76 -8.64 18.78 -5.66
C LYS A 76 -7.60 18.41 -6.72
N SER A 77 -8.06 17.98 -7.88
CA SER A 77 -7.21 17.60 -9.00
C SER A 77 -6.80 18.84 -9.82
N GLN A 78 -5.56 18.83 -10.28
CA GLN A 78 -5.06 19.76 -11.31
C GLN A 78 -5.15 19.13 -12.71
N PHE A 79 -5.48 17.84 -12.80
CA PHE A 79 -5.57 17.05 -14.02
C PHE A 79 -7.02 16.64 -14.26
N LYS A 80 -7.36 16.40 -15.52
CA LYS A 80 -8.64 15.80 -15.92
C LYS A 80 -8.54 14.28 -15.99
N GLU A 81 -9.67 13.58 -16.00
CA GLU A 81 -9.71 12.11 -16.13
C GLU A 81 -8.98 11.59 -17.38
N ALA A 82 -8.96 12.37 -18.47
CA ALA A 82 -8.27 12.02 -19.71
C ALA A 82 -6.74 12.20 -19.65
N ASP A 83 -6.20 12.87 -18.63
CA ASP A 83 -4.78 13.25 -18.57
C ASP A 83 -3.90 12.21 -17.88
N LEU A 84 -4.25 10.92 -17.93
CA LEU A 84 -3.55 9.85 -17.19
C LEU A 84 -2.06 9.74 -17.54
N ASN A 85 -1.66 10.03 -18.77
CA ASN A 85 -0.25 10.02 -19.14
C ASN A 85 0.53 11.16 -18.48
N MET A 86 -0.05 12.37 -18.45
CA MET A 86 0.55 13.52 -17.77
C MET A 86 0.60 13.29 -16.25
N LEU A 87 -0.47 12.73 -15.69
CA LEU A 87 -0.54 12.31 -14.30
C LEU A 87 0.58 11.31 -13.97
N ARG A 88 0.82 10.33 -14.86
CA ARG A 88 1.88 9.33 -14.69
C ARG A 88 3.26 9.95 -14.59
N GLU A 89 3.63 10.79 -15.56
CA GLU A 89 4.96 11.41 -15.57
C GLU A 89 5.15 12.32 -14.35
N PHE A 90 4.13 13.09 -13.97
CA PHE A 90 4.17 13.96 -12.80
C PHE A 90 4.38 13.16 -11.49
N TYR A 91 3.58 12.12 -11.25
CA TYR A 91 3.70 11.33 -10.00
C TYR A 91 4.91 10.42 -10.00
N LYS A 92 5.36 9.93 -11.16
CA LYS A 92 6.62 9.21 -11.27
C LYS A 92 7.80 10.07 -10.85
N ALA A 93 7.88 11.31 -11.36
CA ALA A 93 8.93 12.27 -10.98
C ALA A 93 8.90 12.54 -9.46
N ASN A 94 7.71 12.80 -8.90
CA ASN A 94 7.56 13.03 -7.46
C ASN A 94 7.99 11.84 -6.60
N LEU A 95 7.68 10.61 -7.04
CA LEU A 95 8.13 9.41 -6.33
C LEU A 95 9.64 9.27 -6.38
N MET A 96 10.26 9.52 -7.55
CA MET A 96 11.72 9.46 -7.70
C MET A 96 12.44 10.53 -6.89
N GLU A 97 11.83 11.70 -6.67
CA GLU A 97 12.37 12.77 -5.82
C GLU A 97 12.19 12.48 -4.31
N THR A 98 11.13 11.75 -3.96
CA THR A 98 10.78 11.49 -2.55
C THR A 98 11.70 10.46 -1.90
N PHE A 99 12.17 9.47 -2.65
CA PHE A 99 12.94 8.35 -2.10
C PHE A 99 14.40 8.42 -2.53
N THR A 100 15.29 8.02 -1.63
CA THR A 100 16.74 7.86 -1.91
C THR A 100 16.98 6.82 -3.01
N GLN A 101 16.17 5.75 -3.00
CA GLN A 101 16.15 4.72 -4.03
C GLN A 101 14.72 4.24 -4.25
N ILE A 102 14.35 4.02 -5.51
CA ILE A 102 13.06 3.45 -5.90
C ILE A 102 13.24 2.46 -7.04
N ASP A 103 12.72 1.25 -6.87
CA ASP A 103 12.74 0.19 -7.85
C ASP A 103 11.28 -0.15 -8.23
N PHE A 104 10.86 0.29 -9.43
CA PHE A 104 9.51 0.06 -9.91
C PHE A 104 9.33 -1.39 -10.37
N ILE A 105 8.30 -2.05 -9.84
CA ILE A 105 7.86 -3.39 -10.24
C ILE A 105 6.81 -3.27 -11.35
N ARG A 106 5.89 -2.27 -11.23
CA ARG A 106 4.80 -2.04 -12.17
C ARG A 106 4.48 -0.56 -12.28
N GLN A 107 4.27 -0.09 -13.50
CA GLN A 107 3.87 1.29 -13.83
C GLN A 107 2.90 1.21 -14.99
N GLU A 108 1.60 1.21 -14.71
CA GLU A 108 0.60 1.00 -15.75
C GLU A 108 -0.71 1.74 -15.42
N VAL A 109 -1.55 1.88 -16.43
CA VAL A 109 -2.97 2.21 -16.26
C VAL A 109 -3.74 0.90 -16.29
N THR A 110 -4.53 0.63 -15.26
CA THR A 110 -5.38 -0.55 -15.17
C THR A 110 -6.82 -0.15 -14.89
N GLN A 111 -7.76 -0.97 -15.33
CA GLN A 111 -9.17 -0.74 -15.08
C GLN A 111 -9.66 -1.57 -13.89
N VAL A 112 -10.22 -0.90 -12.90
CA VAL A 112 -10.84 -1.53 -11.73
C VAL A 112 -12.31 -1.12 -11.69
N LYS A 113 -13.22 -2.08 -11.85
CA LYS A 113 -14.67 -1.87 -11.85
C LYS A 113 -15.15 -0.77 -12.81
N GLY A 114 -14.57 -0.74 -14.02
CA GLY A 114 -14.93 0.20 -15.06
C GLY A 114 -14.31 1.59 -14.94
N LYS A 115 -13.44 1.83 -13.94
CA LYS A 115 -12.72 3.09 -13.76
C LYS A 115 -11.23 2.88 -13.96
N ASP A 116 -10.57 3.80 -14.64
CA ASP A 116 -9.13 3.75 -14.89
C ASP A 116 -8.34 4.24 -13.68
N TYR A 117 -7.30 3.49 -13.34
CA TYR A 117 -6.35 3.81 -12.29
C TYR A 117 -4.94 3.79 -12.84
N LEU A 118 -4.18 4.85 -12.56
CA LEU A 118 -2.74 4.83 -12.70
C LEU A 118 -2.15 4.10 -11.48
N VAL A 119 -1.37 3.06 -11.71
CA VAL A 119 -0.78 2.21 -10.68
C VAL A 119 0.74 2.29 -10.71
N PHE A 120 1.33 2.56 -9.56
CA PHE A 120 2.75 2.34 -9.28
C PHE A 120 2.88 1.29 -8.19
N GLU A 121 3.61 0.22 -8.49
CA GLU A 121 4.03 -0.79 -7.54
C GLU A 121 5.56 -0.78 -7.50
N PHE A 122 6.13 -0.63 -6.32
CA PHE A 122 7.57 -0.42 -6.19
C PHE A 122 8.11 -0.84 -4.82
N VAL A 123 9.43 -1.02 -4.78
CA VAL A 123 10.21 -1.05 -3.55
C VAL A 123 10.95 0.28 -3.43
N SER A 124 10.95 0.86 -2.25
CA SER A 124 11.62 2.13 -1.98
C SER A 124 12.49 2.06 -0.74
N LYS A 125 13.54 2.86 -0.75
CA LYS A 125 14.42 3.11 0.38
C LYS A 125 14.42 4.61 0.69
N LEU A 126 14.23 4.95 1.94
CA LEU A 126 14.43 6.30 2.46
C LEU A 126 15.55 6.25 3.47
N ALA A 127 16.63 6.94 3.18
CA ALA A 127 17.81 7.04 4.05
C ALA A 127 18.15 8.52 4.25
N ASP A 128 18.70 8.86 5.41
CA ASP A 128 19.30 10.18 5.63
C ASP A 128 20.72 10.21 5.05
N GLU A 129 20.84 10.65 3.80
CA GLU A 129 22.14 10.76 3.12
C GLU A 129 23.05 11.83 3.72
N ARG A 130 22.50 12.77 4.49
CA ARG A 130 23.27 13.84 5.14
C ARG A 130 23.85 13.43 6.49
N GLY A 131 23.48 12.24 6.99
CA GLY A 131 23.94 11.75 8.29
C GLY A 131 23.50 12.61 9.47
N THR A 132 22.40 13.38 9.29
CA THR A 132 21.88 14.29 10.33
C THR A 132 21.02 13.57 11.35
N SER A 133 20.61 12.33 11.04
CA SER A 133 19.85 11.48 11.95
C SER A 133 20.51 10.11 12.10
N ASN A 134 20.39 9.51 13.30
CA ASN A 134 20.84 8.14 13.58
C ASN A 134 19.75 7.11 13.23
N LEU A 135 18.75 7.49 12.45
CA LEU A 135 17.65 6.60 12.08
C LEU A 135 18.12 5.61 11.00
N ALA A 136 17.81 4.34 11.20
CA ALA A 136 18.09 3.31 10.21
C ALA A 136 17.27 3.59 8.92
N PRO A 137 17.82 3.26 7.74
CA PRO A 137 17.09 3.37 6.47
C PRO A 137 15.77 2.60 6.51
N VAL A 138 14.70 3.22 6.01
CA VAL A 138 13.39 2.60 5.92
C VAL A 138 13.20 2.02 4.53
N ASN A 139 13.03 0.69 4.45
CA ASN A 139 12.73 -0.01 3.22
C ASN A 139 11.26 -0.44 3.22
N LYS A 140 10.52 -0.10 2.15
CA LYS A 140 9.10 -0.43 2.00
C LYS A 140 8.80 -1.01 0.63
N TYR A 141 7.87 -1.95 0.59
CA TYR A 141 7.10 -2.30 -0.57
C TYR A 141 5.81 -1.48 -0.56
N SER A 142 5.44 -0.91 -1.70
CA SER A 142 4.29 -0.03 -1.82
C SER A 142 3.53 -0.25 -3.12
N ILE A 143 2.20 -0.12 -3.04
CA ILE A 143 1.33 0.07 -4.20
C ILE A 143 0.62 1.40 -4.02
N VAL A 144 0.72 2.28 -5.02
CA VAL A 144 0.01 3.55 -5.04
C VAL A 144 -0.86 3.58 -6.29
N GLN A 145 -2.15 3.86 -6.11
CA GLN A 145 -3.12 3.99 -7.21
C GLN A 145 -3.72 5.39 -7.19
N TYR A 146 -3.77 5.99 -8.37
CA TYR A 146 -4.34 7.32 -8.59
C TYR A 146 -5.54 7.20 -9.52
N THR A 147 -6.62 7.87 -9.21
CA THR A 147 -7.74 8.04 -10.13
C THR A 147 -8.40 9.39 -9.92
N ILE A 148 -9.00 9.92 -10.96
CA ILE A 148 -9.72 11.19 -10.92
C ILE A 148 -11.21 10.91 -11.10
N LYS A 149 -12.03 11.60 -10.34
CA LYS A 149 -13.49 11.63 -10.47
C LYS A 149 -13.97 13.07 -10.35
N GLY A 150 -14.45 13.62 -11.45
CA GLY A 150 -14.78 15.04 -11.52
C GLY A 150 -13.55 15.93 -11.31
N ASP A 151 -13.58 16.77 -10.30
CA ASP A 151 -12.46 17.64 -9.90
C ASP A 151 -11.63 17.07 -8.73
N GLN A 152 -11.89 15.82 -8.32
CA GLN A 152 -11.21 15.19 -7.20
C GLN A 152 -10.22 14.13 -7.66
N LEU A 153 -9.01 14.20 -7.11
CA LEU A 153 -8.00 13.16 -7.21
C LEU A 153 -8.06 12.29 -5.96
N TYR A 154 -8.21 11.00 -6.16
CA TYR A 154 -8.10 9.98 -5.13
C TYR A 154 -6.76 9.28 -5.23
N ILE A 155 -6.07 9.17 -4.11
CA ILE A 155 -4.79 8.46 -3.97
C ILE A 155 -5.00 7.35 -2.95
N PHE A 156 -4.84 6.11 -3.38
CA PHE A 156 -4.89 4.93 -2.54
C PHE A 156 -3.47 4.41 -2.37
N THR A 157 -3.06 4.18 -1.14
CA THR A 157 -1.70 3.72 -0.86
C THR A 157 -1.72 2.52 0.07
N MET A 158 -1.01 1.47 -0.30
CA MET A 158 -0.70 0.34 0.54
C MET A 158 0.80 0.34 0.83
N HIS A 159 1.18 0.36 2.11
CA HIS A 159 2.57 0.27 2.55
C HIS A 159 2.80 -0.98 3.38
N VAL A 160 3.84 -1.71 3.03
CA VAL A 160 4.27 -2.94 3.71
C VAL A 160 5.77 -2.84 3.98
N PRO A 161 6.29 -3.20 5.16
CA PRO A 161 7.73 -3.35 5.37
C PRO A 161 8.34 -4.28 4.32
N PHE A 162 9.51 -3.94 3.80
CA PHE A 162 10.14 -4.75 2.73
C PHE A 162 10.34 -6.21 3.13
N ALA A 163 10.69 -6.47 4.39
CA ALA A 163 10.87 -7.82 4.91
C ALA A 163 9.60 -8.70 4.80
N MET A 164 8.42 -8.09 4.74
CA MET A 164 7.11 -8.79 4.62
C MET A 164 6.57 -8.78 3.19
N LYS A 165 7.32 -8.27 2.22
CA LYS A 165 6.86 -8.12 0.83
C LYS A 165 6.34 -9.43 0.25
N ASN A 166 7.09 -10.53 0.40
CA ASN A 166 6.74 -11.81 -0.21
C ASN A 166 5.42 -12.38 0.35
N ASP A 167 5.13 -12.13 1.61
CA ASP A 167 3.91 -12.60 2.28
C ASP A 167 2.69 -11.74 1.93
N TRP A 168 2.92 -10.46 1.59
CA TRP A 168 1.85 -9.48 1.44
C TRP A 168 1.60 -8.99 0.02
N GLN A 169 2.47 -9.27 -0.93
CA GLN A 169 2.38 -8.73 -2.28
C GLN A 169 1.06 -9.08 -2.96
N ASP A 170 0.63 -10.33 -2.91
CA ASP A 170 -0.60 -10.77 -3.56
C ASP A 170 -1.83 -10.21 -2.84
N THR A 171 -1.85 -10.23 -1.52
CA THR A 171 -2.94 -9.62 -0.73
C THR A 171 -3.02 -8.11 -0.95
N ALA A 172 -1.89 -7.41 -1.03
CA ALA A 172 -1.86 -5.99 -1.33
C ALA A 172 -2.48 -5.69 -2.71
N ARG A 173 -2.15 -6.50 -3.72
CA ARG A 173 -2.76 -6.39 -5.06
C ARG A 173 -4.26 -6.68 -5.04
N GLU A 174 -4.70 -7.67 -4.27
CA GLU A 174 -6.13 -8.00 -4.10
C GLU A 174 -6.87 -6.83 -3.42
N ILE A 175 -6.33 -6.27 -2.34
CA ILE A 175 -6.88 -5.08 -1.67
C ILE A 175 -7.04 -3.93 -2.68
N MET A 176 -5.98 -3.60 -3.41
CA MET A 176 -5.98 -2.49 -4.37
C MET A 176 -6.93 -2.74 -5.54
N GLY A 177 -7.05 -4.00 -6.01
CA GLY A 177 -8.03 -4.41 -7.03
C GLY A 177 -9.50 -4.41 -6.54
N SER A 178 -9.72 -4.33 -5.24
CA SER A 178 -11.07 -4.32 -4.65
C SER A 178 -11.68 -2.92 -4.53
N ILE A 179 -10.89 -1.87 -4.72
CA ILE A 179 -11.31 -0.47 -4.58
C ILE A 179 -12.50 -0.19 -5.49
N ASN A 180 -13.48 0.53 -4.94
CA ASN A 180 -14.65 0.97 -5.67
C ASN A 180 -15.02 2.40 -5.27
N ILE A 181 -15.10 3.28 -6.27
CA ILE A 181 -15.59 4.66 -6.13
C ILE A 181 -16.95 4.72 -6.86
N LYS A 182 -17.99 5.07 -6.12
CA LYS A 182 -19.36 5.24 -6.65
C LYS A 182 -19.48 6.50 -7.46
#